data_25d206e44e176fd3f6448cccf892a5e3
#
_entry.id   25d206e44e176fd3f6448cccf892a5e3
#
_cell.length_a   1.000
_cell.length_b   1.000
_cell.length_c   1.000
_cell.angle_alpha   90.00
_cell.angle_beta   90.00
_cell.angle_gamma   90.00
#
_symmetry.space_group_name_H-M   'P 1'
#
loop_
_entity.id
_entity.type
_entity.pdbx_description
1 polymer ?
#
loop_
_entity_poly.entity_id
_entity_poly.type
_entity_poly.pdbx_seq_one_letter_code
_entity_poly.pdbx_strand_id
1 'polypeptide(L)' 'MRIAIVDDLDAERAQLKERLVRQLRARGTEAELLEFDSGEAFLAAENEQRFSAAFLDIYMEGL' A
#
# COMPACT_ATOMS: atom_id res chain seq x y z
N MET A 1 10.50 3.15 -8.10
CA MET A 1 9.43 2.19 -7.87
C MET A 1 8.38 2.83 -6.97
N ARG A 2 7.13 2.65 -7.29
CA ARG A 2 6.02 3.19 -6.50
C ARG A 2 5.13 2.04 -6.05
N ILE A 3 4.89 1.96 -4.75
CA ILE A 3 4.13 0.87 -4.14
C ILE A 3 2.96 1.45 -3.36
N ALA A 4 1.76 0.93 -3.60
CA ALA A 4 0.57 1.33 -2.86
C ALA A 4 0.29 0.35 -1.73
N ILE A 5 -0.11 0.88 -0.59
CA ILE A 5 -0.53 0.10 0.57
C ILE A 5 -1.96 0.50 0.85
N VAL A 6 -2.88 -0.45 0.69
CA VAL A 6 -4.32 -0.20 0.85
C VAL A 6 -4.85 -1.05 1.99
N ASP A 7 -5.28 -0.42 3.05
CA ASP A 7 -5.84 -1.09 4.22
C ASP A 7 -6.79 -0.12 4.91
N ASP A 8 -7.98 -0.57 5.23
CA ASP A 8 -8.99 0.26 5.87
C ASP A 8 -8.72 0.47 7.36
N LEU A 9 -7.82 -0.30 7.96
CA LEU A 9 -7.44 -0.16 9.35
C LEU A 9 -6.10 0.55 9.48
N ASP A 10 -6.09 1.72 10.11
CA ASP A 10 -4.91 2.56 10.21
C ASP A 10 -3.73 1.85 10.89
N ALA A 11 -4.01 1.12 11.97
CA ALA A 11 -2.96 0.41 12.70
C ALA A 11 -2.32 -0.70 11.86
N GLU A 12 -3.13 -1.46 11.13
CA GLU A 12 -2.62 -2.52 10.27
C GLU A 12 -1.85 -1.96 9.08
N ARG A 13 -2.36 -0.88 8.52
CA ARG A 13 -1.69 -0.21 7.41
C ARG A 13 -0.30 0.29 7.83
N ALA A 14 -0.19 0.86 9.02
CA ALA A 14 1.07 1.34 9.55
C ALA A 14 2.06 0.19 9.75
N GLN A 15 1.59 -0.95 10.26
CA GLN A 15 2.44 -2.12 10.45
C GLN A 15 2.94 -2.69 9.12
N LEU A 16 2.08 -2.75 8.14
CA LEU A 16 2.46 -3.24 6.82
C LEU A 16 3.51 -2.33 6.19
N LYS A 17 3.29 -1.03 6.28
CA LYS A 17 4.27 -0.07 5.78
C LYS A 17 5.62 -0.24 6.44
N GLU A 18 5.64 -0.41 7.76
CA GLU A 18 6.87 -0.60 8.50
C GLU A 18 7.63 -1.84 8.05
N ARG A 19 6.92 -2.95 7.83
CA ARG A 19 7.53 -4.17 7.33
C ARG A 19 8.14 -3.98 5.95
N LEU A 20 7.41 -3.29 5.08
CA LEU A 20 7.90 -3.03 3.73
C LEU A 20 9.14 -2.15 3.74
N VAL A 21 9.16 -1.12 4.57
CA VAL A 21 10.33 -0.24 4.71
C VAL A 21 11.56 -1.04 5.13
N ARG A 22 11.41 -1.94 6.10
CA ARG A 22 12.52 -2.77 6.56
C ARG A 22 13.05 -3.67 5.46
N GLN A 23 12.14 -4.31 4.71
CA GLN A 23 12.54 -5.21 3.65
C GLN A 23 13.22 -4.47 2.50
N LEU A 24 12.72 -3.32 2.13
CA LEU A 24 13.30 -2.51 1.08
C LEU A 24 14.71 -2.05 1.45
N ARG A 25 14.90 -1.64 2.71
CA ARG A 25 16.23 -1.27 3.21
C ARG A 25 17.19 -2.44 3.19
N ALA A 26 16.73 -3.60 3.62
CA ALA A 26 17.58 -4.80 3.64
C ALA A 26 18.04 -5.18 2.24
N ARG A 27 17.25 -4.90 1.23
CA ARG A 27 17.57 -5.21 -0.17
C ARG A 27 18.26 -4.05 -0.89
N GLY A 28 18.41 -2.91 -0.23
CA GLY A 28 18.96 -1.74 -0.88
C GLY A 28 18.10 -1.17 -1.99
N THR A 29 16.79 -1.40 -1.93
CA THR A 29 15.84 -0.96 -2.93
C THR A 29 15.15 0.31 -2.49
N GLU A 30 15.13 1.32 -3.35
CA GLU A 30 14.40 2.55 -3.09
C GLU A 30 13.01 2.46 -3.69
N ALA A 31 12.00 2.83 -2.89
CA ALA A 31 10.61 2.86 -3.33
C ALA A 31 9.86 3.96 -2.63
N GLU A 32 8.89 4.52 -3.35
CA GLU A 32 7.94 5.46 -2.79
C GLU A 32 6.71 4.67 -2.33
N LEU A 33 6.36 4.80 -1.07
CA LEU A 33 5.23 4.10 -0.48
C LEU A 33 4.09 5.08 -0.26
N LEU A 34 2.92 4.76 -0.84
CA LEU A 34 1.73 5.58 -0.69
C LEU A 34 0.64 4.78 0.02
N GLU A 35 0.01 5.38 1.00
CA GLU A 35 -1.01 4.73 1.82
C GLU A 35 -2.40 5.19 1.42
N PHE A 36 -3.32 4.23 1.37
CA PHE A 36 -4.72 4.49 1.07
C PHE A 36 -5.59 3.74 2.08
N ASP A 37 -6.65 4.39 2.53
CA ASP A 37 -7.58 3.79 3.49
C ASP A 37 -8.72 3.03 2.83
N SER A 38 -8.82 3.09 1.52
CA SER A 38 -9.88 2.41 0.78
C SER A 38 -9.42 2.06 -0.64
N GLY A 39 -10.07 1.05 -1.21
CA GLY A 39 -9.82 0.69 -2.60
C GLY A 39 -10.23 1.81 -3.56
N GLU A 40 -11.26 2.57 -3.23
CA GLU A 40 -11.71 3.68 -4.05
C GLU A 40 -10.65 4.77 -4.14
N ALA A 41 -10.04 5.12 -3.00
CA ALA A 41 -8.97 6.10 -2.98
C ALA A 41 -7.76 5.63 -3.80
N PHE A 42 -7.44 4.34 -3.71
CA PHE A 42 -6.35 3.77 -4.50
C PHE A 42 -6.66 3.83 -6.00
N LEU A 43 -7.86 3.46 -6.40
CA LEU A 43 -8.23 3.47 -7.82
C LEU A 43 -8.22 4.87 -8.40
N ALA A 44 -8.65 5.86 -7.63
CA ALA A 44 -8.58 7.25 -8.05
C ALA A 44 -7.14 7.70 -8.28
N ALA A 45 -6.23 7.29 -7.40
CA ALA A 45 -4.81 7.62 -7.54
C ALA A 45 -4.16 6.88 -8.71
N GLU A 46 -4.57 5.62 -8.95
CA GLU A 46 -4.03 4.81 -10.05
C GLU A 46 -4.30 5.43 -11.41
N ASN A 47 -5.40 6.17 -11.56
CA ASN A 47 -5.69 6.88 -12.80
C ASN A 47 -4.68 7.98 -13.11
N GLU A 48 -4.09 8.57 -12.09
CA GLU A 48 -3.12 9.67 -12.24
C GLU A 48 -1.68 9.20 -12.12
N GLN A 49 -1.47 8.17 -11.29
CA GLN A 49 -0.13 7.68 -10.98
C GLN A 49 -0.10 6.16 -11.17
N ARG A 50 0.94 5.68 -11.79
CA ARG A 50 1.09 4.24 -11.97
C ARG A 50 1.89 3.64 -10.83
N PHE A 51 1.41 2.52 -10.32
CA PHE A 51 2.06 1.79 -9.25
C PHE A 51 2.71 0.52 -9.78
N SER A 52 3.92 0.25 -9.29
CA SER A 52 4.64 -0.99 -9.64
C SER A 52 4.04 -2.20 -8.94
N ALA A 53 3.52 -1.99 -7.73
CA ALA A 53 2.89 -3.03 -6.93
C ALA A 53 1.88 -2.41 -5.99
N ALA A 54 0.91 -3.21 -5.56
CA ALA A 54 -0.09 -2.80 -4.59
C ALA A 54 -0.32 -3.94 -3.60
N PHE A 55 -0.32 -3.60 -2.32
CA PHE A 55 -0.66 -4.52 -1.25
C PHE A 55 -2.05 -4.15 -0.75
N LEU A 56 -3.01 -5.04 -0.98
CA LEU A 56 -4.40 -4.81 -0.66
C LEU A 56 -4.81 -5.72 0.48
N ASP A 57 -5.20 -5.12 1.59
CA ASP A 57 -5.78 -5.84 2.71
C ASP A 57 -7.13 -5.21 3.02
N ILE A 58 -8.11 -5.58 2.23
CA ILE A 58 -9.47 -5.07 2.34
C ILE A 58 -10.36 -6.18 2.86
N TYR A 59 -10.96 -5.94 3.99
CA TYR A 59 -11.93 -6.87 4.55
C TYR A 59 -13.28 -6.65 3.87
N MET A 60 -13.76 -7.66 3.14
CA MET A 60 -15.04 -7.58 2.45
C MET A 60 -16.05 -8.49 3.14
N GLU A 61 -16.91 -7.91 3.93
CA GLU A 61 -17.99 -8.65 4.58
C GLU A 61 -19.00 -9.15 3.54
N GLY A 62 -19.49 -10.34 3.76
CA GLY A 62 -20.54 -10.89 2.94
C GLY A 62 -20.09 -11.64 1.69
N LEU A 63 -18.83 -11.84 1.55
CA LEU A 63 -18.30 -12.68 0.48
C LEU A 63 -18.05 -14.10 0.92
#